data_571b3ddef07478279d4e918a826580bd
#
_entry.id   571b3ddef07478279d4e918a826580bd
#
_cell.length_a   1.000
_cell.length_b   1.000
_cell.length_c   1.000
_cell.angle_alpha   90.00
_cell.angle_beta   90.00
_cell.angle_gamma   90.00
#
_symmetry.space_group_name_H-M   'P 1'
#
loop_
_entity.id
_entity.type
_entity.pdbx_description
1 polymer ?
#
loop_
_entity_poly.entity_id
_entity_poly.type
_entity_poly.pdbx_seq_one_letter_code
_entity_poly.pdbx_strand_id
1 'polypeptide(L)'
;MGTSIIILTYNHLEKTKKCIESIKTYTKNEVYEIIVVDNNSNDDTINWLKTQSDITVIYNKENRGFPTGCNQGISVANKSYDILLLNNDTIVTTNWLTNLRKCLYSKSNIGAVGPISNCNDNLQGASFTFKNFIDMQMKAIKNNISDSNRWEEKAFLTGFCLLIKREVIDKIKMLDERYSPGYIEDNDLALQILS
;
A
#
# COMPACT_ATOMS: atom_id res chain seq x y z
N MET A 1 -4.61 -11.08 13.50
CA MET A 1 -5.17 -9.88 12.85
C MET A 1 -4.54 -9.77 11.48
N GLY A 2 -5.32 -9.61 10.43
CA GLY A 2 -4.84 -9.62 9.04
C GLY A 2 -4.67 -8.21 8.48
N THR A 3 -4.32 -8.13 7.18
CA THR A 3 -4.15 -6.87 6.44
C THR A 3 -4.87 -6.95 5.10
N SER A 4 -5.75 -5.99 4.82
CA SER A 4 -6.35 -5.80 3.50
C SER A 4 -5.44 -4.89 2.67
N ILE A 5 -4.80 -5.46 1.66
CA ILE A 5 -3.89 -4.74 0.75
C ILE A 5 -4.72 -4.23 -0.42
N ILE A 6 -4.87 -2.91 -0.51
CA ILE A 6 -5.67 -2.24 -1.51
C ILE A 6 -4.75 -1.65 -2.57
N ILE A 7 -4.95 -2.03 -3.82
CA ILE A 7 -4.16 -1.61 -4.97
C ILE A 7 -5.10 -0.94 -5.97
N LEU A 8 -4.84 0.33 -6.26
CA LEU A 8 -5.52 1.01 -7.35
C LEU A 8 -4.71 0.84 -8.63
N THR A 9 -5.35 0.47 -9.73
CA THR A 9 -4.70 0.35 -11.04
C THR A 9 -5.47 1.09 -12.12
N TYR A 10 -4.72 1.68 -13.04
CA TYR A 10 -5.22 2.26 -14.28
C TYR A 10 -4.18 2.03 -15.38
N ASN A 11 -4.44 1.04 -16.27
CA ASN A 11 -3.47 0.58 -17.24
C ASN A 11 -2.16 0.04 -16.61
N HIS A 12 -1.09 -0.06 -17.39
CA HIS A 12 0.23 -0.50 -16.94
C HIS A 12 0.26 -1.93 -16.37
N LEU A 13 -0.35 -2.88 -17.09
CA LEU A 13 -0.45 -4.29 -16.71
C LEU A 13 0.82 -4.85 -16.08
N GLU A 14 1.99 -4.63 -16.72
CA GLU A 14 3.26 -5.21 -16.24
C GLU A 14 3.69 -4.69 -14.85
N LYS A 15 3.35 -3.44 -14.52
CA LYS A 15 3.60 -2.90 -13.17
C LYS A 15 2.69 -3.57 -12.16
N THR A 16 1.39 -3.64 -12.44
CA THR A 16 0.39 -4.27 -11.59
C THR A 16 0.70 -5.75 -11.36
N LYS A 17 1.11 -6.49 -12.38
CA LYS A 17 1.57 -7.88 -12.26
C LYS A 17 2.73 -8.01 -11.28
N LYS A 18 3.82 -7.26 -11.52
CA LYS A 18 5.01 -7.32 -10.67
C LYS A 18 4.72 -6.94 -9.22
N CYS A 19 3.85 -5.96 -9.00
CA CYS A 19 3.39 -5.58 -7.67
C CYS A 19 2.73 -6.78 -6.98
N ILE A 20 1.68 -7.36 -7.58
CA ILE A 20 0.92 -8.47 -7.01
C ILE A 20 1.79 -9.73 -6.82
N GLU A 21 2.63 -10.07 -7.80
CA GLU A 21 3.57 -11.19 -7.70
C GLU A 21 4.57 -11.01 -6.54
N SER A 22 5.05 -9.78 -6.34
CA SER A 22 5.95 -9.48 -5.22
C SER A 22 5.24 -9.66 -3.87
N ILE A 23 3.98 -9.23 -3.74
CA ILE A 23 3.18 -9.44 -2.54
C ILE A 23 3.03 -10.94 -2.26
N LYS A 24 2.57 -11.72 -3.24
CA LYS A 24 2.40 -13.18 -3.10
C LYS A 24 3.70 -13.89 -2.74
N THR A 25 4.83 -13.40 -3.23
CA THR A 25 6.15 -13.99 -2.98
C THR A 25 6.68 -13.67 -1.59
N TYR A 26 6.56 -12.41 -1.14
CA TYR A 26 7.24 -11.91 0.06
C TYR A 26 6.33 -11.70 1.28
N THR A 27 5.06 -12.17 1.23
CA THR A 27 4.09 -12.01 2.33
C THR A 27 3.58 -13.36 2.88
N LYS A 28 4.26 -14.46 2.60
CA LYS A 28 3.79 -15.85 2.88
C LYS A 28 3.47 -16.14 4.35
N ASN A 29 4.06 -15.42 5.28
CA ASN A 29 3.91 -15.65 6.73
C ASN A 29 2.89 -14.72 7.39
N GLU A 30 2.17 -13.94 6.61
CA GLU A 30 1.18 -12.99 7.10
C GLU A 30 -0.23 -13.40 6.65
N VAL A 31 -1.23 -13.02 7.45
CA VAL A 31 -2.64 -13.15 7.04
C VAL A 31 -3.03 -11.88 6.30
N TYR A 32 -3.39 -12.01 5.03
CA TYR A 32 -3.77 -10.88 4.20
C TYR A 32 -4.79 -11.24 3.12
N GLU A 33 -5.43 -10.24 2.57
CA GLU A 33 -6.19 -10.29 1.32
C GLU A 33 -5.68 -9.22 0.37
N ILE A 34 -5.87 -9.42 -0.93
CA ILE A 34 -5.56 -8.43 -1.96
C ILE A 34 -6.87 -7.96 -2.59
N ILE A 35 -7.06 -6.66 -2.61
CA ILE A 35 -8.19 -5.99 -3.24
C ILE A 35 -7.62 -5.05 -4.31
N VAL A 36 -8.00 -5.29 -5.57
CA VAL A 36 -7.60 -4.45 -6.68
C VAL A 36 -8.80 -3.63 -7.16
N VAL A 37 -8.61 -2.33 -7.29
CA VAL A 37 -9.61 -1.45 -7.89
C VAL A 37 -9.08 -1.03 -9.27
N ASP A 38 -9.72 -1.51 -10.31
CA ASP A 38 -9.40 -1.13 -11.69
C ASP A 38 -10.19 0.12 -12.08
N ASN A 39 -9.47 1.21 -12.33
CA ASN A 39 -10.05 2.50 -12.68
C ASN A 39 -10.36 2.64 -14.20
N ASN A 40 -10.97 1.61 -14.79
CA ASN A 40 -11.32 1.56 -16.21
C ASN A 40 -10.07 1.47 -17.11
N SER A 41 -9.21 0.50 -16.88
CA SER A 41 -8.08 0.21 -17.76
C SER A 41 -8.55 -0.18 -19.17
N ASN A 42 -7.81 0.24 -20.17
CA ASN A 42 -8.07 -0.05 -21.59
C ASN A 42 -6.98 -0.88 -22.27
N ASP A 43 -6.00 -1.35 -21.49
CA ASP A 43 -5.02 -2.36 -21.90
C ASP A 43 -5.44 -3.76 -21.41
N ASP A 44 -4.55 -4.74 -21.48
CA ASP A 44 -4.84 -6.12 -21.04
C ASP A 44 -4.98 -6.31 -19.51
N THR A 45 -4.92 -5.24 -18.72
CA THR A 45 -5.03 -5.30 -17.25
C THR A 45 -6.32 -6.00 -16.80
N ILE A 46 -7.47 -5.61 -17.37
CA ILE A 46 -8.78 -6.21 -17.02
C ILE A 46 -8.80 -7.71 -17.36
N ASN A 47 -8.29 -8.09 -18.53
CA ASN A 47 -8.29 -9.49 -18.96
C ASN A 47 -7.42 -10.33 -18.03
N TRP A 48 -6.27 -9.83 -17.63
CA TRP A 48 -5.39 -10.51 -16.69
C TRP A 48 -6.00 -10.58 -15.29
N LEU A 49 -6.59 -9.49 -14.77
CA LEU A 49 -7.24 -9.49 -13.45
C LEU A 49 -8.35 -10.53 -13.35
N LYS A 50 -9.12 -10.74 -14.42
CA LYS A 50 -10.17 -11.78 -14.47
C LYS A 50 -9.62 -13.21 -14.33
N THR A 51 -8.35 -13.45 -14.60
CA THR A 51 -7.71 -14.76 -14.42
C THR A 51 -7.23 -15.01 -12.98
N GLN A 52 -7.25 -13.99 -12.12
CA GLN A 52 -6.79 -14.10 -10.75
C GLN A 52 -7.94 -14.50 -9.82
N SER A 53 -7.92 -15.74 -9.32
CA SER A 53 -8.98 -16.28 -8.46
C SER A 53 -8.80 -15.98 -6.97
N ASP A 54 -7.63 -15.51 -6.57
CA ASP A 54 -7.21 -15.31 -5.19
C ASP A 54 -7.15 -13.83 -4.77
N ILE A 55 -7.71 -12.94 -5.60
CA ILE A 55 -7.85 -11.52 -5.32
C ILE A 55 -9.28 -11.04 -5.54
N THR A 56 -9.71 -10.04 -4.78
CA THR A 56 -10.98 -9.35 -5.00
C THR A 56 -10.75 -8.20 -5.97
N VAL A 57 -11.57 -8.08 -7.01
CA VAL A 57 -11.42 -7.02 -8.01
C VAL A 57 -12.71 -6.20 -8.14
N ILE A 58 -12.56 -4.87 -8.09
CA ILE A 58 -13.62 -3.90 -8.40
C ILE A 58 -13.29 -3.29 -9.76
N TYR A 59 -14.23 -3.34 -10.70
CA TYR A 59 -14.09 -2.77 -12.04
C TYR A 59 -14.92 -1.47 -12.15
N ASN A 60 -14.25 -0.34 -12.25
CA ASN A 60 -14.91 0.94 -12.49
C ASN A 60 -15.22 1.11 -13.98
N LYS A 61 -16.32 1.86 -14.29
CA LYS A 61 -16.69 2.19 -15.67
C LYS A 61 -16.00 3.45 -16.19
N GLU A 62 -15.32 4.18 -15.32
CA GLU A 62 -14.56 5.40 -15.58
C GLU A 62 -13.43 5.54 -14.58
N ASN A 63 -12.41 6.33 -14.87
CA ASN A 63 -11.35 6.65 -13.91
C ASN A 63 -11.87 7.65 -12.87
N ARG A 64 -12.07 7.19 -11.64
CA ARG A 64 -12.61 7.96 -10.52
C ARG A 64 -11.56 8.64 -9.65
N GLY A 65 -10.29 8.56 -10.05
CA GLY A 65 -9.18 9.10 -9.29
C GLY A 65 -8.72 8.19 -8.13
N PHE A 66 -7.64 8.61 -7.47
CA PHE A 66 -7.00 7.80 -6.42
C PHE A 66 -7.85 7.72 -5.14
N PRO A 67 -8.34 8.84 -4.56
CA PRO A 67 -9.11 8.77 -3.30
C PRO A 67 -10.35 7.90 -3.40
N THR A 68 -11.16 8.09 -4.44
CA THR A 68 -12.40 7.32 -4.63
C THR A 68 -12.10 5.84 -4.83
N GLY A 69 -11.09 5.51 -5.64
CA GLY A 69 -10.70 4.11 -5.84
C GLY A 69 -10.22 3.45 -4.56
N CYS A 70 -9.40 4.13 -3.76
CA CYS A 70 -8.97 3.62 -2.46
C CYS A 70 -10.16 3.41 -1.51
N ASN A 71 -11.09 4.35 -1.43
CA ASN A 71 -12.29 4.25 -0.60
C ASN A 71 -13.18 3.07 -1.01
N GLN A 72 -13.32 2.79 -2.31
CA GLN A 72 -14.04 1.61 -2.79
C GLN A 72 -13.37 0.32 -2.28
N GLY A 73 -12.04 0.22 -2.36
CA GLY A 73 -11.30 -0.91 -1.81
C GLY A 73 -11.47 -1.07 -0.29
N ILE A 74 -11.39 0.03 0.47
CA ILE A 74 -11.61 0.05 1.92
C ILE A 74 -13.03 -0.43 2.27
N SER A 75 -14.02 -0.06 1.47
CA SER A 75 -15.42 -0.39 1.75
C SER A 75 -15.72 -1.90 1.71
N VAL A 76 -15.01 -2.65 0.86
CA VAL A 76 -15.17 -4.11 0.71
C VAL A 76 -14.16 -4.92 1.52
N ALA A 77 -13.18 -4.27 2.12
CA ALA A 77 -12.15 -4.88 2.94
C ALA A 77 -12.72 -5.58 4.19
N ASN A 78 -12.08 -6.65 4.62
CA ASN A 78 -12.44 -7.36 5.85
C ASN A 78 -12.43 -6.39 7.03
N LYS A 79 -13.54 -6.34 7.77
CA LYS A 79 -13.75 -5.36 8.87
C LYS A 79 -12.85 -5.58 10.10
N SER A 80 -12.19 -6.72 10.19
CA SER A 80 -11.23 -7.02 11.27
C SER A 80 -9.76 -6.86 10.84
N TYR A 81 -9.49 -6.42 9.60
CA TYR A 81 -8.14 -6.28 9.07
C TYR A 81 -7.72 -4.81 9.03
N ASP A 82 -6.42 -4.56 9.28
CA ASP A 82 -5.81 -3.26 9.02
C ASP A 82 -5.83 -2.97 7.51
N ILE A 83 -5.81 -1.70 7.16
CA ILE A 83 -5.83 -1.25 5.77
C ILE A 83 -4.41 -0.89 5.33
N LEU A 84 -3.98 -1.44 4.21
CA LEU A 84 -2.74 -1.07 3.55
C LEU A 84 -3.04 -0.58 2.14
N LEU A 85 -2.80 0.70 1.90
CA LEU A 85 -2.82 1.29 0.56
C LEU A 85 -1.46 1.04 -0.09
N LEU A 86 -1.45 0.53 -1.32
CA LEU A 86 -0.22 0.21 -2.05
C LEU A 86 -0.35 0.62 -3.52
N ASN A 87 0.60 1.43 -4.01
CA ASN A 87 0.64 1.76 -5.42
C ASN A 87 0.96 0.53 -6.28
N ASN A 88 0.32 0.43 -7.44
CA ASN A 88 0.46 -0.69 -8.38
C ASN A 88 1.84 -0.78 -9.06
N ASP A 89 2.71 0.20 -8.89
CA ASP A 89 4.09 0.21 -9.39
C ASP A 89 5.14 0.03 -8.29
N THR A 90 4.71 -0.42 -7.12
CA THR A 90 5.57 -0.78 -5.99
C THR A 90 5.95 -2.25 -6.04
N ILE A 91 7.22 -2.56 -5.79
CA ILE A 91 7.72 -3.93 -5.61
C ILE A 91 8.14 -4.10 -4.16
N VAL A 92 7.45 -4.98 -3.45
CA VAL A 92 7.73 -5.26 -2.05
C VAL A 92 8.88 -6.27 -1.88
N THR A 93 9.47 -6.30 -0.71
CA THR A 93 10.67 -7.10 -0.41
C THR A 93 10.46 -7.99 0.83
N THR A 94 11.42 -8.86 1.10
CA THR A 94 11.37 -9.73 2.30
C THR A 94 11.08 -8.93 3.57
N ASN A 95 10.21 -9.44 4.44
CA ASN A 95 9.82 -8.88 5.75
C ASN A 95 9.08 -7.52 5.70
N TRP A 96 8.71 -7.02 4.54
CA TRP A 96 8.11 -5.69 4.41
C TRP A 96 6.88 -5.50 5.30
N LEU A 97 5.87 -6.37 5.17
CA LEU A 97 4.62 -6.24 5.92
C LEU A 97 4.83 -6.56 7.41
N THR A 98 5.62 -7.59 7.72
CA THR A 98 5.96 -7.93 9.11
C THR A 98 6.63 -6.76 9.85
N ASN A 99 7.54 -6.04 9.18
CA ASN A 99 8.22 -4.89 9.80
C ASN A 99 7.28 -3.69 9.97
N LEU A 100 6.42 -3.42 8.99
CA LEU A 100 5.38 -2.39 9.12
C LEU A 100 4.45 -2.70 10.30
N ARG A 101 3.96 -3.94 10.42
CA ARG A 101 3.11 -4.37 11.53
C ARG A 101 3.81 -4.26 12.87
N LYS A 102 5.09 -4.66 12.96
CA LYS A 102 5.88 -4.50 14.20
C LYS A 102 5.97 -3.04 14.64
N CYS A 103 6.20 -2.12 13.70
CA CYS A 103 6.21 -0.69 13.99
C CYS A 103 4.82 -0.22 14.42
N LEU A 104 3.78 -0.53 13.65
CA LEU A 104 2.40 -0.08 13.90
C LEU A 104 1.90 -0.45 15.29
N TYR A 105 2.25 -1.65 15.77
CA TYR A 105 1.79 -2.18 17.06
C TYR A 105 2.81 -2.03 18.18
N SER A 106 3.92 -1.31 17.97
CA SER A 106 4.94 -1.08 19.00
C SER A 106 4.49 -0.12 20.09
N LYS A 107 3.58 0.81 19.78
CA LYS A 107 3.00 1.78 20.70
C LYS A 107 1.52 1.98 20.37
N SER A 108 0.72 2.28 21.39
CA SER A 108 -0.74 2.50 21.22
C SER A 108 -1.08 3.73 20.39
N ASN A 109 -0.26 4.79 20.49
CA ASN A 109 -0.46 6.07 19.80
C ASN A 109 0.01 6.08 18.32
N ILE A 110 0.51 4.98 17.76
CA ILE A 110 0.82 4.90 16.34
C ILE A 110 -0.45 4.49 15.58
N GLY A 111 -0.96 5.38 14.74
CA GLY A 111 -2.17 5.15 13.94
C GLY A 111 -1.88 4.61 12.53
N ALA A 112 -0.75 5.03 11.94
CA ALA A 112 -0.33 4.62 10.62
C ALA A 112 1.19 4.53 10.51
N VAL A 113 1.70 3.75 9.54
CA VAL A 113 3.12 3.61 9.24
C VAL A 113 3.35 3.44 7.74
N GLY A 114 4.50 3.90 7.25
CA GLY A 114 4.94 3.73 5.88
C GLY A 114 6.42 3.36 5.83
N PRO A 115 6.88 2.64 4.79
CA PRO A 115 8.28 2.30 4.61
C PRO A 115 9.06 3.46 3.99
N ILE A 116 10.39 3.34 4.03
CA ILE A 116 11.27 4.09 3.12
C ILE A 116 11.27 3.42 1.73
N SER A 117 11.52 4.19 0.69
CA SER A 117 11.55 3.72 -0.70
C SER A 117 12.82 4.18 -1.42
N ASN A 118 13.07 3.63 -2.60
CA ASN A 118 14.13 4.10 -3.48
C ASN A 118 13.75 5.34 -4.30
N CYS A 119 12.54 5.85 -4.17
CA CYS A 119 12.12 7.13 -4.70
C CYS A 119 12.60 8.24 -3.77
N ASN A 120 13.42 9.17 -4.28
CA ASN A 120 14.03 10.22 -3.47
C ASN A 120 13.22 11.52 -3.43
N ASP A 121 12.04 11.55 -4.03
CA ASP A 121 11.26 12.77 -4.23
C ASP A 121 10.37 13.13 -3.03
N ASN A 122 10.46 12.37 -1.93
CA ASN A 122 9.65 12.57 -0.74
C ASN A 122 10.43 12.32 0.56
N LEU A 123 9.81 12.63 1.69
CA LEU A 123 10.37 12.47 3.03
C LEU A 123 10.68 11.01 3.44
N GLN A 124 10.25 10.03 2.64
CA GLN A 124 10.48 8.59 2.82
C GLN A 124 11.52 8.04 1.84
N GLY A 125 12.22 8.91 1.11
CA GLY A 125 13.27 8.51 0.19
C GLY A 125 14.52 7.98 0.92
N ALA A 126 15.15 6.96 0.35
CA ALA A 126 16.45 6.46 0.78
C ALA A 126 17.33 6.12 -0.42
N SER A 127 18.61 6.43 -0.31
CA SER A 127 19.58 6.15 -1.36
C SER A 127 19.91 4.66 -1.39
N PHE A 128 19.18 3.89 -2.18
CA PHE A 128 19.48 2.49 -2.47
C PHE A 128 19.91 2.34 -3.92
N THR A 129 21.10 1.79 -4.13
CA THR A 129 21.54 1.41 -5.47
C THR A 129 21.49 -0.10 -5.63
N PHE A 130 20.88 -0.56 -6.71
CA PHE A 130 20.86 -1.98 -7.07
C PHE A 130 20.98 -2.14 -8.60
N LYS A 131 21.64 -3.24 -9.00
CA LYS A 131 21.93 -3.50 -10.42
C LYS A 131 20.72 -4.08 -11.16
N ASN A 132 19.89 -4.84 -10.47
CA ASN A 132 18.70 -5.50 -10.98
C ASN A 132 17.81 -5.96 -9.82
N PHE A 133 16.66 -6.56 -10.16
CA PHE A 133 15.69 -7.04 -9.19
C PHE A 133 16.27 -8.06 -8.18
N ILE A 134 17.13 -8.98 -8.62
CA ILE A 134 17.75 -9.98 -7.75
C ILE A 134 18.66 -9.30 -6.72
N ASP A 135 19.51 -8.37 -7.16
CA ASP A 135 20.38 -7.59 -6.29
C ASP A 135 19.57 -6.77 -5.26
N MET A 136 18.43 -6.20 -5.69
CA MET A 136 17.49 -5.50 -4.80
C MET A 136 17.00 -6.43 -3.69
N GLN A 137 16.51 -7.61 -4.02
CA GLN A 137 15.99 -8.57 -3.04
C GLN A 137 17.09 -9.10 -2.11
N MET A 138 18.30 -9.37 -2.64
CA MET A 138 19.44 -9.80 -1.84
C MET A 138 19.88 -8.72 -0.82
N LYS A 139 19.84 -7.45 -1.20
CA LYS A 139 20.08 -6.32 -0.29
C LYS A 139 18.96 -6.16 0.72
N ALA A 140 17.71 -6.34 0.31
CA ALA A 140 16.58 -6.28 1.20
C ALA A 140 16.62 -7.38 2.29
N ILE A 141 17.00 -8.60 1.95
CA ILE A 141 17.19 -9.68 2.94
C ILE A 141 18.14 -9.26 4.06
N LYS A 142 19.21 -8.54 3.73
CA LYS A 142 20.22 -8.10 4.69
C LYS A 142 19.81 -6.85 5.47
N ASN A 143 19.08 -5.95 4.87
CA ASN A 143 18.84 -4.60 5.40
C ASN A 143 17.41 -4.39 5.94
N ASN A 144 16.41 -5.15 5.45
CA ASN A 144 15.02 -5.04 5.89
C ASN A 144 14.78 -5.87 7.15
N ILE A 145 15.53 -5.53 8.20
CA ILE A 145 15.44 -6.08 9.54
C ILE A 145 14.82 -5.00 10.43
N SER A 146 13.78 -5.36 11.17
CA SER A 146 13.11 -4.43 12.07
C SER A 146 14.06 -3.94 13.17
N ASP A 147 14.21 -2.63 13.27
CA ASP A 147 15.02 -1.96 14.27
C ASP A 147 14.32 -0.69 14.74
N SER A 148 13.85 -0.68 15.97
CA SER A 148 13.09 0.46 16.53
C SER A 148 13.91 1.75 16.62
N ASN A 149 15.24 1.67 16.65
CA ASN A 149 16.11 2.86 16.66
C ASN A 149 16.17 3.57 15.31
N ARG A 150 15.66 2.92 14.26
CA ARG A 150 15.59 3.47 12.90
C ARG A 150 14.19 3.96 12.53
N TRP A 151 13.22 3.85 13.43
CA TRP A 151 11.88 4.37 13.18
C TRP A 151 11.85 5.86 13.46
N GLU A 152 11.23 6.60 12.56
CA GLU A 152 11.11 8.04 12.64
C GLU A 152 9.64 8.44 12.66
N GLU A 153 9.30 9.37 13.52
CA GLU A 153 7.99 10.02 13.51
C GLU A 153 7.96 11.09 12.42
N LYS A 154 6.92 11.09 11.59
CA LYS A 154 6.73 12.01 10.47
C LYS A 154 5.38 12.69 10.59
N ALA A 155 5.33 13.96 10.21
CA ALA A 155 4.06 14.70 10.11
C ALA A 155 3.19 14.17 8.95
N PHE A 156 3.81 13.67 7.89
CA PHE A 156 3.14 13.16 6.71
C PHE A 156 3.79 11.85 6.24
N LEU A 157 2.95 10.93 5.75
CA LEU A 157 3.36 9.72 5.07
C LEU A 157 2.71 9.71 3.68
N THR A 158 3.48 9.34 2.66
CA THR A 158 2.97 9.24 1.30
C THR A 158 2.18 7.95 1.08
N GLY A 159 1.11 8.07 0.30
CA GLY A 159 0.17 6.98 0.03
C GLY A 159 0.70 5.84 -0.84
N PHE A 160 2.00 5.87 -1.28
CA PHE A 160 2.52 4.79 -2.11
C PHE A 160 2.55 3.43 -1.40
N CYS A 161 2.74 3.42 -0.07
CA CYS A 161 2.63 2.26 0.80
C CYS A 161 2.32 2.74 2.23
N LEU A 162 1.07 2.65 2.64
CA LEU A 162 0.58 3.20 3.90
C LEU A 162 -0.27 2.18 4.63
N LEU A 163 0.23 1.67 5.76
CA LEU A 163 -0.49 0.74 6.64
C LEU A 163 -1.14 1.52 7.78
N ILE A 164 -2.47 1.39 7.91
CA ILE A 164 -3.31 2.12 8.87
C ILE A 164 -4.06 1.12 9.74
N LYS A 165 -4.09 1.34 11.05
CA LYS A 165 -4.92 0.53 11.95
C LYS A 165 -6.39 0.60 11.56
N ARG A 166 -7.10 -0.52 11.66
CA ARG A 166 -8.55 -0.58 11.41
C ARG A 166 -9.31 0.40 12.30
N GLU A 167 -9.01 0.45 13.56
CA GLU A 167 -9.66 1.37 14.51
C GLU A 167 -9.50 2.86 14.14
N VAL A 168 -8.42 3.21 13.43
CA VAL A 168 -8.20 4.57 12.93
C VAL A 168 -9.08 4.82 11.70
N ILE A 169 -9.07 3.90 10.72
CA ILE A 169 -9.96 3.99 9.54
C ILE A 169 -11.43 4.13 9.94
N ASP A 170 -11.86 3.41 10.97
CA ASP A 170 -13.26 3.46 11.43
C ASP A 170 -13.62 4.80 12.11
N LYS A 171 -12.64 5.57 12.57
CA LYS A 171 -12.83 6.89 13.18
C LYS A 171 -12.73 8.06 12.21
N ILE A 172 -11.88 7.95 11.20
CA ILE A 172 -11.66 9.00 10.19
C ILE A 172 -12.65 8.89 9.03
N LYS A 173 -12.72 9.92 8.19
CA LYS A 173 -13.67 9.97 7.05
C LYS A 173 -13.17 9.30 5.78
N MET A 174 -12.15 8.42 5.84
CA MET A 174 -11.44 7.88 4.68
C MET A 174 -10.69 8.99 3.91
N LEU A 175 -10.27 8.71 2.67
CA LEU A 175 -9.64 9.72 1.83
C LEU A 175 -10.70 10.71 1.31
N ASP A 176 -10.41 11.99 1.33
CA ASP A 176 -11.32 13.02 0.83
C ASP A 176 -11.33 13.02 -0.71
N GLU A 177 -12.46 12.61 -1.28
CA GLU A 177 -12.63 12.46 -2.72
C GLU A 177 -12.61 13.80 -3.50
N ARG A 178 -12.69 14.94 -2.79
CA ARG A 178 -12.54 16.26 -3.40
C ARG A 178 -11.12 16.51 -3.94
N TYR A 179 -10.13 15.76 -3.46
CA TYR A 179 -8.74 15.81 -3.96
C TYR A 179 -8.53 14.96 -5.22
N SER A 180 -9.59 14.41 -5.82
CA SER A 180 -9.47 13.69 -7.09
C SER A 180 -8.92 14.60 -8.21
N PRO A 181 -8.00 14.15 -9.06
CA PRO A 181 -7.57 12.77 -9.24
C PRO A 181 -6.52 12.25 -8.27
N GLY A 182 -5.93 13.07 -7.40
CA GLY A 182 -4.92 12.71 -6.41
C GLY A 182 -3.95 13.86 -6.11
N TYR A 183 -2.95 13.63 -5.23
CA TYR A 183 -1.76 14.43 -4.84
C TYR A 183 -1.79 15.14 -3.47
N ILE A 184 -2.92 15.33 -2.80
CA ILE A 184 -2.99 15.99 -1.48
C ILE A 184 -3.79 15.14 -0.49
N GLU A 185 -4.46 14.09 -0.95
CA GLU A 185 -5.31 13.22 -0.16
C GLU A 185 -4.57 12.48 0.95
N ASP A 186 -3.30 12.16 0.76
CA ASP A 186 -2.44 11.54 1.77
C ASP A 186 -2.05 12.52 2.89
N ASN A 187 -1.84 13.79 2.56
CA ASN A 187 -1.60 14.85 3.54
C ASN A 187 -2.86 15.11 4.39
N ASP A 188 -4.03 15.19 3.76
CA ASP A 188 -5.29 15.33 4.47
C ASP A 188 -5.56 14.13 5.38
N LEU A 189 -5.33 12.91 4.87
CA LEU A 189 -5.45 11.68 5.65
C LEU A 189 -4.51 11.70 6.87
N ALA A 190 -3.27 12.16 6.71
CA ALA A 190 -2.33 12.29 7.82
C ALA A 190 -2.83 13.26 8.89
N LEU A 191 -3.40 14.40 8.49
CA LEU A 191 -4.00 15.35 9.43
C LEU A 191 -5.20 14.76 10.17
N GLN A 192 -6.05 13.98 9.49
CA GLN A 192 -7.16 13.29 10.12
C GLN A 192 -6.70 12.23 11.14
N ILE A 193 -5.57 11.55 10.89
CA ILE A 193 -5.00 10.55 11.81
C ILE A 193 -4.40 11.21 13.05
N LEU A 194 -3.87 12.43 12.92
CA LEU A 194 -3.25 13.19 14.02
C LEU A 194 -4.26 13.92 14.91
N SER A 195 -5.50 14.11 14.45
CA SER A 195 -6.57 14.80 15.18
C SER A 195 -7.34 13.86 16.13
#